data_49c554cfc72306636d21d7f5ee50ee40
#
_entry.id   49c554cfc72306636d21d7f5ee50ee40
#
_cell.length_a   1.000
_cell.length_b   1.000
_cell.length_c   1.000
_cell.angle_alpha   90.00
_cell.angle_beta   90.00
_cell.angle_gamma   90.00
#
_symmetry.space_group_name_H-M   'P 1'
#
loop_
_entity.id
_entity.type
_entity.pdbx_description
1 polymer ?
#
loop_
_entity_poly.entity_id
_entity_poly.type
_entity_poly.pdbx_seq_one_letter_code
_entity_poly.pdbx_strand_id
1 'polypeptide(L)'
;MKPHATAYSQRLLRGQAPSYERLQARLAEDGSELGAAPIAVHCGWGRLLIGHTFPDPASLAQELLNEQPGERDIALYVAAPQQVLGLEPAQLFLDPSDTLRLWFSDYRQATRVFRGFRIRRAQSDADWQAINQLYQARGMLPIDASLLTPRHQGGPVYWLAEDEDSGAIIGSVMGLNHHKAFNDPENGSSLWCLAVDPHCSRPGVGEVLVRHLIEHFMSRGLSYLDLSVLHDNLQAKSLYAKLGFRNLSTFAIKRKNGINQPLFLGPGPEAEFNPYARIIVEEAHRRGIDVQVDDAEAGMFTLSHGGRRVRCRESLSDLTSAISMSLCQDKSLTHKVLKAAGLNLPTQQLAGNADDNLAFLDEHERVVVKPLDGEQGQGVAVDLRTIEDVQLAIESARQFDSRVLLESFHEGLDLRILVIGFEVVAAAIRRPAEVVGDGQHSIGALIEAQSRRRQAATSGESKIPLDHETERTVQTAGYDYSSILPAGEHLFVRRTANLHTGGVLEDVTAILHPTLVDAAVRAARALDIPMVGLDLMVLAADQAQYVFIEANERAGLANHEPQPTAERFVDLLFPHSQPAVS
;
A
#
# COMPACT_ATOMS: atom_id res chain seq x y z
N MET A 1 -27.46 47.53 -11.57
CA MET A 1 -26.80 46.38 -10.93
C MET A 1 -27.74 45.84 -9.88
N LYS A 2 -28.16 44.59 -9.96
CA LYS A 2 -29.10 44.00 -9.01
C LYS A 2 -28.42 43.86 -7.64
N PRO A 3 -29.12 44.20 -6.52
CA PRO A 3 -28.53 44.13 -5.18
C PRO A 3 -27.98 42.74 -4.79
N HIS A 4 -28.49 41.71 -5.40
CA HIS A 4 -27.99 40.32 -5.21
C HIS A 4 -26.55 40.09 -5.65
N ALA A 5 -26.06 40.71 -6.72
CA ALA A 5 -24.71 40.52 -7.22
C ALA A 5 -23.64 41.03 -6.24
N THR A 6 -23.94 42.15 -5.54
CA THR A 6 -23.01 42.77 -4.58
C THR A 6 -22.90 41.93 -3.29
N ALA A 7 -24.03 41.44 -2.78
CA ALA A 7 -24.05 40.56 -1.61
C ALA A 7 -23.36 39.24 -1.87
N TYR A 8 -23.57 38.68 -3.06
CA TYR A 8 -22.90 37.44 -3.50
C TYR A 8 -21.38 37.60 -3.65
N SER A 9 -20.95 38.71 -4.28
CA SER A 9 -19.53 39.02 -4.44
C SER A 9 -18.84 39.28 -3.10
N GLN A 10 -19.49 39.94 -2.14
CA GLN A 10 -18.94 40.11 -0.81
C GLN A 10 -18.80 38.79 -0.03
N ARG A 11 -19.72 37.84 -0.21
CA ARG A 11 -19.65 36.50 0.39
C ARG A 11 -18.49 35.69 -0.16
N LEU A 12 -18.29 35.77 -1.46
CA LEU A 12 -17.14 35.11 -2.13
C LEU A 12 -15.80 35.70 -1.67
N LEU A 13 -15.73 37.03 -1.54
CA LEU A 13 -14.51 37.73 -1.15
C LEU A 13 -14.12 37.49 0.31
N ARG A 14 -15.07 37.20 1.19
CA ARG A 14 -14.82 36.99 2.63
C ARG A 14 -14.37 35.57 2.97
N GLY A 15 -14.46 34.61 2.02
CA GLY A 15 -14.03 33.22 2.24
C GLY A 15 -14.72 32.48 3.39
N GLN A 16 -15.85 32.99 3.88
CA GLN A 16 -16.62 32.45 5.00
C GLN A 16 -17.91 31.83 4.49
N ALA A 17 -18.37 30.74 5.11
CA ALA A 17 -19.74 30.27 4.92
C ALA A 17 -20.71 31.23 5.60
N PRO A 18 -21.47 32.04 4.85
CA PRO A 18 -22.24 33.16 5.44
C PRO A 18 -23.35 32.71 6.39
N SER A 19 -23.79 31.46 6.24
CA SER A 19 -24.80 30.84 7.09
C SER A 19 -24.38 30.73 8.56
N TYR A 20 -23.11 30.55 8.84
CA TYR A 20 -22.62 30.36 10.21
C TYR A 20 -22.57 31.71 11.01
N GLU A 21 -22.07 32.76 10.41
CA GLU A 21 -22.06 34.08 11.07
C GLU A 21 -23.49 34.54 11.45
N ARG A 22 -24.47 34.24 10.59
CA ARG A 22 -25.88 34.55 10.87
C ARG A 22 -26.46 33.64 11.95
N LEU A 23 -26.05 32.38 11.98
CA LEU A 23 -26.45 31.47 13.05
C LEU A 23 -25.88 31.92 14.39
N GLN A 24 -24.60 32.28 14.45
CA GLN A 24 -23.97 32.83 15.65
C GLN A 24 -24.64 34.12 16.12
N ALA A 25 -24.92 35.06 15.20
CA ALA A 25 -25.59 36.30 15.53
C ALA A 25 -26.99 36.08 16.12
N ARG A 26 -27.79 35.17 15.55
CA ARG A 26 -29.11 34.82 16.09
C ARG A 26 -29.03 34.15 17.45
N LEU A 27 -28.10 33.22 17.67
CA LEU A 27 -27.92 32.57 18.96
C LEU A 27 -27.48 33.56 20.05
N ALA A 28 -26.67 34.55 19.68
CA ALA A 28 -26.26 35.64 20.57
C ALA A 28 -27.42 36.58 20.89
N GLU A 29 -28.32 36.87 19.93
CA GLU A 29 -29.53 37.68 20.13
C GLU A 29 -30.58 36.98 21.02
N ASP A 30 -30.71 35.65 20.85
CA ASP A 30 -31.68 34.86 21.63
C ASP A 30 -31.16 34.45 23.02
N GLY A 31 -29.94 34.85 23.42
CA GLY A 31 -29.34 34.52 24.71
C GLY A 31 -29.11 33.01 24.93
N SER A 32 -29.21 32.22 23.89
CA SER A 32 -28.90 30.79 23.93
C SER A 32 -27.39 30.59 23.81
N GLU A 33 -26.79 29.93 24.78
CA GLU A 33 -25.41 29.47 24.65
C GLU A 33 -25.27 28.57 23.42
N LEU A 34 -24.17 28.74 22.67
CA LEU A 34 -23.76 27.87 21.57
C LEU A 34 -23.53 26.44 22.08
N GLY A 35 -24.61 25.74 22.30
CA GLY A 35 -24.61 24.31 22.64
C GLY A 35 -24.96 23.43 21.45
N ALA A 36 -24.81 23.92 20.21
CA ALA A 36 -24.94 23.06 19.05
C ALA A 36 -23.70 22.15 19.03
N ALA A 37 -23.92 20.88 19.31
CA ALA A 37 -22.90 19.86 19.15
C ALA A 37 -22.30 19.92 17.74
N PRO A 38 -20.99 19.66 17.56
CA PRO A 38 -20.39 19.55 16.26
C PRO A 38 -21.21 18.62 15.34
N ILE A 39 -21.43 19.04 14.10
CA ILE A 39 -22.29 18.29 13.18
C ILE A 39 -21.45 17.43 12.27
N ALA A 40 -21.70 16.12 12.35
CA ALA A 40 -21.21 15.10 11.44
C ALA A 40 -22.41 14.30 10.90
N VAL A 41 -22.55 14.24 9.57
CA VAL A 41 -23.63 13.52 8.89
C VAL A 41 -23.03 12.30 8.20
N HIS A 42 -23.44 11.10 8.62
CA HIS A 42 -22.96 9.86 7.98
C HIS A 42 -23.68 9.60 6.65
N CYS A 43 -22.90 9.45 5.59
CA CYS A 43 -23.38 9.29 4.21
C CYS A 43 -23.24 7.85 3.68
N GLY A 44 -22.90 6.90 4.55
CA GLY A 44 -22.71 5.49 4.21
C GLY A 44 -21.32 5.15 3.69
N TRP A 45 -20.57 6.11 3.18
CA TRP A 45 -19.18 6.00 2.70
C TRP A 45 -18.17 6.75 3.57
N GLY A 46 -18.63 7.41 4.60
CA GLY A 46 -17.93 8.29 5.51
C GLY A 46 -18.83 9.42 5.97
N ARG A 47 -18.25 10.40 6.69
CA ARG A 47 -19.00 11.50 7.30
C ARG A 47 -18.71 12.83 6.61
N LEU A 48 -19.74 13.68 6.54
CA LEU A 48 -19.60 15.10 6.21
C LEU A 48 -19.58 15.90 7.52
N LEU A 49 -18.41 16.42 7.88
CA LEU A 49 -18.20 17.27 9.03
C LEU A 49 -18.41 18.73 8.60
N ILE A 50 -19.35 19.41 9.23
CA ILE A 50 -19.66 20.81 8.91
C ILE A 50 -18.70 21.72 9.70
N GLY A 51 -17.58 22.11 9.10
CA GLY A 51 -16.41 22.67 9.77
C GLY A 51 -16.73 23.91 10.65
N HIS A 52 -17.65 24.76 10.20
CA HIS A 52 -18.03 25.95 10.96
C HIS A 52 -18.94 25.68 12.18
N THR A 53 -19.39 24.45 12.41
CA THR A 53 -20.14 24.07 13.61
C THR A 53 -19.23 23.61 14.75
N PHE A 54 -17.96 23.39 14.48
CA PHE A 54 -16.97 23.00 15.47
C PHE A 54 -16.49 24.22 16.27
N PRO A 55 -16.31 24.10 17.58
CA PRO A 55 -15.99 25.26 18.44
C PRO A 55 -14.61 25.85 18.17
N ASP A 56 -13.67 25.03 17.71
CA ASP A 56 -12.28 25.41 17.44
C ASP A 56 -11.61 24.47 16.42
N PRO A 57 -10.47 24.89 15.83
CA PRO A 57 -9.74 24.06 14.88
C PRO A 57 -9.24 22.73 15.43
N ALA A 58 -8.94 22.65 16.74
CA ALA A 58 -8.39 21.43 17.34
C ALA A 58 -9.46 20.34 17.45
N SER A 59 -10.69 20.71 17.84
CA SER A 59 -11.83 19.79 17.88
C SER A 59 -12.18 19.24 16.48
N LEU A 60 -12.08 20.06 15.44
CA LEU A 60 -12.29 19.61 14.06
C LEU A 60 -11.17 18.68 13.59
N ALA A 61 -9.90 18.98 13.90
CA ALA A 61 -8.78 18.13 13.58
C ALA A 61 -8.92 16.75 14.26
N GLN A 62 -9.21 16.76 15.56
CA GLN A 62 -9.41 15.53 16.33
C GLN A 62 -10.56 14.66 15.76
N GLU A 63 -11.66 15.28 15.35
CA GLU A 63 -12.80 14.55 14.78
C GLU A 63 -12.45 13.93 13.42
N LEU A 64 -11.64 14.60 12.58
CA LEU A 64 -11.12 14.02 11.33
C LEU A 64 -10.20 12.83 11.60
N LEU A 65 -9.44 12.84 12.69
CA LEU A 65 -8.57 11.72 13.05
C LEU A 65 -9.35 10.49 13.55
N ASN A 66 -10.60 10.67 13.99
CA ASN A 66 -11.51 9.59 14.39
C ASN A 66 -12.16 8.87 13.19
N GLU A 67 -11.78 9.21 11.94
CA GLU A 67 -12.22 8.53 10.72
C GLU A 67 -11.98 7.01 10.83
N GLN A 68 -13.01 6.22 10.53
CA GLN A 68 -12.92 4.77 10.62
C GLN A 68 -12.20 4.15 9.41
N PRO A 69 -11.54 3.01 9.58
CA PRO A 69 -10.93 2.28 8.47
C PRO A 69 -11.95 1.97 7.36
N GLY A 70 -11.59 2.27 6.12
CA GLY A 70 -12.46 2.06 4.96
C GLY A 70 -13.47 3.17 4.68
N GLU A 71 -13.52 4.21 5.51
CA GLU A 71 -14.36 5.39 5.33
C GLU A 71 -13.56 6.59 4.82
N ARG A 72 -14.28 7.59 4.31
CA ARG A 72 -13.74 8.88 3.87
C ARG A 72 -14.52 10.01 4.52
N ASP A 73 -13.94 10.64 5.54
CA ASP A 73 -14.50 11.83 6.14
C ASP A 73 -14.08 13.08 5.37
N ILE A 74 -14.99 14.04 5.29
CA ILE A 74 -14.75 15.32 4.62
C ILE A 74 -15.20 16.44 5.55
N ALA A 75 -14.28 17.25 6.04
CA ALA A 75 -14.62 18.51 6.68
C ALA A 75 -14.82 19.57 5.61
N LEU A 76 -16.02 20.11 5.49
CA LEU A 76 -16.37 21.14 4.52
C LEU A 76 -16.71 22.47 5.21
N TYR A 77 -16.71 23.56 4.44
CA TYR A 77 -16.91 24.94 4.93
C TYR A 77 -15.87 25.37 5.98
N VAL A 78 -14.60 24.97 5.74
CA VAL A 78 -13.49 25.39 6.59
C VAL A 78 -13.00 26.77 6.12
N ALA A 79 -13.17 27.79 6.97
CA ALA A 79 -12.79 29.16 6.62
C ALA A 79 -11.28 29.42 6.73
N ALA A 80 -10.62 28.77 7.70
CA ALA A 80 -9.19 28.92 7.98
C ALA A 80 -8.48 27.57 8.00
N PRO A 81 -8.32 26.90 6.83
CA PRO A 81 -7.78 25.55 6.76
C PRO A 81 -6.35 25.46 7.30
N GLN A 82 -5.54 26.51 7.20
CA GLN A 82 -4.18 26.56 7.73
C GLN A 82 -4.11 26.35 9.25
N GLN A 83 -5.15 26.71 9.99
CA GLN A 83 -5.19 26.50 11.44
C GLN A 83 -5.40 25.02 11.78
N VAL A 84 -6.28 24.35 11.06
CA VAL A 84 -6.53 22.90 11.24
C VAL A 84 -5.34 22.07 10.77
N LEU A 85 -4.81 22.39 9.58
CA LEU A 85 -3.65 21.68 8.99
C LEU A 85 -2.37 21.87 9.80
N GLY A 86 -2.19 23.06 10.43
CA GLY A 86 -1.03 23.34 11.28
C GLY A 86 -0.98 22.50 12.56
N LEU A 87 -2.11 21.96 13.01
CA LEU A 87 -2.18 21.07 14.17
C LEU A 87 -1.73 19.65 13.82
N GLU A 88 -2.13 19.14 12.65
CA GLU A 88 -1.87 17.74 12.24
C GLU A 88 -1.38 17.66 10.78
N PRO A 89 -0.24 18.30 10.44
CA PRO A 89 0.22 18.38 9.05
C PRO A 89 0.64 17.03 8.46
N ALA A 90 1.03 16.08 9.33
CA ALA A 90 1.38 14.72 8.89
C ALA A 90 0.16 13.89 8.51
N GLN A 91 -1.02 14.16 9.09
CA GLN A 91 -2.21 13.33 8.95
C GLN A 91 -3.33 13.96 8.14
N LEU A 92 -3.36 15.28 8.04
CA LEU A 92 -4.40 16.02 7.32
C LEU A 92 -3.85 16.70 6.07
N PHE A 93 -4.71 16.92 5.07
CA PHE A 93 -4.37 17.67 3.87
C PHE A 93 -5.55 18.50 3.36
N LEU A 94 -5.23 19.56 2.61
CA LEU A 94 -6.22 20.36 1.92
C LEU A 94 -6.75 19.57 0.72
N ASP A 95 -8.08 19.35 0.69
CA ASP A 95 -8.72 18.68 -0.45
C ASP A 95 -8.55 19.54 -1.72
N PRO A 96 -7.99 19.00 -2.82
CA PRO A 96 -7.78 19.73 -4.06
C PRO A 96 -9.07 19.89 -4.88
N SER A 97 -10.19 20.14 -4.20
CA SER A 97 -11.50 20.33 -4.82
C SER A 97 -11.96 21.77 -4.75
N ASP A 98 -12.63 22.21 -5.81
CA ASP A 98 -13.35 23.46 -5.83
C ASP A 98 -14.75 23.28 -5.25
N THR A 99 -15.18 24.19 -4.38
CA THR A 99 -16.59 24.28 -3.96
C THR A 99 -17.34 25.19 -4.89
N LEU A 100 -18.43 24.69 -5.48
CA LEU A 100 -19.27 25.45 -6.40
C LEU A 100 -20.67 25.62 -5.82
N ARG A 101 -21.30 26.78 -6.05
CA ARG A 101 -22.66 27.12 -5.62
C ARG A 101 -23.52 27.56 -6.79
N LEU A 102 -24.75 27.06 -6.81
CA LEU A 102 -25.83 27.57 -7.64
C LEU A 102 -26.92 28.17 -6.75
N TRP A 103 -27.19 29.47 -6.89
CA TRP A 103 -28.38 30.07 -6.31
C TRP A 103 -29.60 29.69 -7.15
N PHE A 104 -30.69 29.22 -6.50
CA PHE A 104 -31.88 28.81 -7.22
C PHE A 104 -32.58 29.93 -7.97
N SER A 105 -32.40 31.19 -7.55
CA SER A 105 -32.82 32.38 -8.31
C SER A 105 -32.15 32.49 -9.69
N ASP A 106 -30.98 31.92 -9.85
CA ASP A 106 -30.19 31.98 -11.10
C ASP A 106 -30.42 30.72 -11.97
N TYR A 107 -31.11 29.72 -11.44
CA TYR A 107 -31.38 28.45 -12.15
C TYR A 107 -32.28 28.68 -13.38
N ARG A 108 -31.96 28.00 -14.46
CA ARG A 108 -32.74 27.95 -15.69
C ARG A 108 -33.13 26.50 -15.98
N GLN A 109 -34.43 26.25 -16.12
CA GLN A 109 -34.95 24.93 -16.50
C GLN A 109 -34.43 24.50 -17.86
N ALA A 110 -34.35 23.19 -18.07
CA ALA A 110 -33.98 22.64 -19.38
C ALA A 110 -35.06 22.90 -20.42
N THR A 111 -34.64 23.33 -21.59
CA THR A 111 -35.53 23.41 -22.77
C THR A 111 -35.54 22.09 -23.56
N ARG A 112 -34.50 21.25 -23.35
CA ARG A 112 -34.38 19.95 -23.99
C ARG A 112 -35.09 18.88 -23.17
N VAL A 113 -35.84 18.00 -23.85
CA VAL A 113 -36.43 16.81 -23.24
C VAL A 113 -35.45 15.65 -23.32
N PHE A 114 -35.19 15.02 -22.20
CA PHE A 114 -34.38 13.81 -22.07
C PHE A 114 -35.35 12.60 -22.02
N ARG A 115 -34.99 11.51 -22.69
CA ARG A 115 -35.85 10.32 -22.82
C ARG A 115 -35.04 9.04 -22.62
N GLY A 116 -35.74 7.93 -22.33
CA GLY A 116 -35.18 6.59 -22.21
C GLY A 116 -34.70 6.25 -20.79
N PHE A 117 -34.92 7.12 -19.81
CA PHE A 117 -34.70 6.84 -18.41
C PHE A 117 -35.61 7.69 -17.51
N ARG A 118 -35.90 7.21 -16.32
CA ARG A 118 -36.69 7.89 -15.31
C ARG A 118 -35.88 8.13 -14.03
N ILE A 119 -36.21 9.20 -13.30
CA ILE A 119 -35.59 9.49 -12.01
C ILE A 119 -36.52 9.01 -10.89
N ARG A 120 -35.97 8.23 -9.98
CA ARG A 120 -36.67 7.78 -8.77
C ARG A 120 -35.75 7.78 -7.55
N ARG A 121 -36.35 7.68 -6.37
CA ARG A 121 -35.62 7.64 -5.11
C ARG A 121 -35.12 6.23 -4.83
N ALA A 122 -33.92 6.11 -4.23
CA ALA A 122 -33.43 4.86 -3.66
C ALA A 122 -34.22 4.50 -2.40
N GLN A 123 -34.69 3.24 -2.30
CA GLN A 123 -35.54 2.80 -1.20
C GLN A 123 -35.29 1.34 -0.77
N SER A 124 -34.79 0.48 -1.65
CA SER A 124 -34.64 -0.95 -1.43
C SER A 124 -33.16 -1.36 -1.30
N ASP A 125 -32.93 -2.55 -0.74
CA ASP A 125 -31.59 -3.13 -0.68
C ASP A 125 -31.00 -3.36 -2.08
N ALA A 126 -31.83 -3.70 -3.06
CA ALA A 126 -31.41 -3.81 -4.46
C ALA A 126 -30.91 -2.47 -5.03
N ASP A 127 -31.50 -1.34 -4.60
CA ASP A 127 -31.03 -0.03 -4.99
C ASP A 127 -29.62 0.27 -4.43
N TRP A 128 -29.36 -0.09 -3.17
CA TRP A 128 -28.03 0.08 -2.57
C TRP A 128 -26.98 -0.79 -3.24
N GLN A 129 -27.33 -2.01 -3.61
CA GLN A 129 -26.45 -2.88 -4.39
C GLN A 129 -26.13 -2.30 -5.76
N ALA A 130 -27.14 -1.77 -6.47
CA ALA A 130 -26.96 -1.15 -7.78
C ALA A 130 -26.10 0.13 -7.69
N ILE A 131 -26.29 0.97 -6.66
CA ILE A 131 -25.43 2.13 -6.41
C ILE A 131 -23.99 1.68 -6.17
N ASN A 132 -23.76 0.64 -5.36
CA ASN A 132 -22.43 0.15 -5.05
C ASN A 132 -21.71 -0.42 -6.27
N GLN A 133 -22.42 -1.13 -7.16
CA GLN A 133 -21.85 -1.55 -8.45
C GLN A 133 -21.46 -0.35 -9.32
N LEU A 134 -22.32 0.67 -9.39
CA LEU A 134 -22.03 1.91 -10.11
C LEU A 134 -20.82 2.65 -9.52
N TYR A 135 -20.73 2.73 -8.18
CA TYR A 135 -19.60 3.38 -7.49
C TYR A 135 -18.31 2.61 -7.71
N GLN A 136 -18.33 1.28 -7.64
CA GLN A 136 -17.17 0.45 -7.94
C GLN A 136 -16.67 0.67 -9.38
N ALA A 137 -17.58 0.73 -10.37
CA ALA A 137 -17.24 1.01 -11.77
C ALA A 137 -16.62 2.40 -11.97
N ARG A 138 -16.80 3.32 -11.01
CA ARG A 138 -16.26 4.70 -11.02
C ARG A 138 -15.13 4.91 -10.02
N GLY A 139 -14.62 3.87 -9.37
CA GLY A 139 -13.57 3.97 -8.37
C GLY A 139 -13.99 4.77 -7.12
N MET A 140 -15.29 4.79 -6.81
CA MET A 140 -15.84 5.46 -5.63
C MET A 140 -16.06 4.47 -4.49
N LEU A 141 -16.09 4.98 -3.25
CA LEU A 141 -16.35 4.16 -2.07
C LEU A 141 -17.78 3.62 -2.08
N PRO A 142 -17.99 2.36 -1.68
CA PRO A 142 -19.31 1.79 -1.52
C PRO A 142 -20.08 2.44 -0.36
N ILE A 143 -21.40 2.32 -0.39
CA ILE A 143 -22.29 2.79 0.66
C ILE A 143 -22.63 1.61 1.57
N ASP A 144 -22.44 1.77 2.87
CA ASP A 144 -23.09 0.95 3.89
C ASP A 144 -24.37 1.66 4.32
N ALA A 145 -25.51 1.12 3.91
CA ALA A 145 -26.81 1.73 4.19
C ALA A 145 -27.16 1.72 5.69
N SER A 146 -26.56 0.84 6.48
CA SER A 146 -26.78 0.76 7.94
C SER A 146 -26.17 1.95 8.68
N LEU A 147 -25.14 2.58 8.13
CA LEU A 147 -24.44 3.73 8.70
C LEU A 147 -25.09 5.08 8.34
N LEU A 148 -26.07 5.09 7.44
CA LEU A 148 -26.71 6.34 7.00
C LEU A 148 -27.38 7.07 8.16
N THR A 149 -27.03 8.34 8.34
CA THR A 149 -27.81 9.22 9.25
C THR A 149 -29.28 9.22 8.82
N PRO A 150 -30.23 8.96 9.74
CA PRO A 150 -31.64 8.94 9.41
C PRO A 150 -32.14 10.28 8.87
N ARG A 151 -33.06 10.27 7.90
CA ARG A 151 -33.59 11.50 7.26
C ARG A 151 -34.29 12.47 8.21
N HIS A 152 -34.96 11.96 9.24
CA HIS A 152 -35.59 12.80 10.25
C HIS A 152 -34.57 13.51 11.14
N GLN A 153 -33.33 13.03 11.14
CA GLN A 153 -32.16 13.62 11.79
C GLN A 153 -31.27 14.41 10.79
N GLY A 154 -31.78 14.77 9.61
CA GLY A 154 -31.04 15.53 8.62
C GLY A 154 -30.19 14.70 7.64
N GLY A 155 -30.34 13.40 7.63
CA GLY A 155 -29.56 12.50 6.76
C GLY A 155 -29.83 12.68 5.26
N PRO A 156 -28.95 12.08 4.42
CA PRO A 156 -28.95 12.28 2.97
C PRO A 156 -30.14 11.65 2.27
N VAL A 157 -30.37 12.09 1.03
CA VAL A 157 -31.33 11.49 0.08
C VAL A 157 -30.59 11.05 -1.17
N TYR A 158 -30.91 9.86 -1.67
CA TYR A 158 -30.33 9.31 -2.89
C TYR A 158 -31.36 9.20 -4.00
N TRP A 159 -31.00 9.67 -5.20
CA TRP A 159 -31.80 9.61 -6.39
C TRP A 159 -31.10 8.77 -7.47
N LEU A 160 -31.87 8.00 -8.20
CA LEU A 160 -31.42 7.05 -9.22
C LEU A 160 -31.97 7.41 -10.57
N ALA A 161 -31.16 7.24 -11.60
CA ALA A 161 -31.60 7.19 -12.99
C ALA A 161 -31.72 5.72 -13.40
N GLU A 162 -32.94 5.30 -13.76
CA GLU A 162 -33.26 3.95 -14.17
C GLU A 162 -33.57 3.95 -15.66
N ASP A 163 -32.89 3.12 -16.42
CA ASP A 163 -33.14 2.94 -17.87
C ASP A 163 -34.52 2.32 -18.10
N GLU A 164 -35.32 2.92 -18.98
CA GLU A 164 -36.70 2.50 -19.19
C GLU A 164 -36.83 1.17 -19.96
N ASP A 165 -35.82 0.81 -20.76
CA ASP A 165 -35.85 -0.41 -21.55
C ASP A 165 -35.35 -1.62 -20.76
N SER A 166 -34.24 -1.45 -20.00
CA SER A 166 -33.59 -2.54 -19.25
C SER A 166 -33.97 -2.61 -17.79
N GLY A 167 -34.47 -1.52 -17.20
CA GLY A 167 -34.66 -1.37 -15.76
C GLY A 167 -33.36 -1.24 -14.97
N ALA A 168 -32.19 -1.15 -15.62
CA ALA A 168 -30.91 -1.02 -14.97
C ALA A 168 -30.72 0.38 -14.39
N ILE A 169 -30.00 0.47 -13.25
CA ILE A 169 -29.60 1.74 -12.69
C ILE A 169 -28.35 2.24 -13.42
N ILE A 170 -28.52 3.34 -14.15
CA ILE A 170 -27.50 3.96 -15.00
C ILE A 170 -26.90 5.24 -14.42
N GLY A 171 -27.34 5.67 -13.26
CA GLY A 171 -26.79 6.82 -12.56
C GLY A 171 -27.37 7.03 -11.18
N SER A 172 -26.64 7.72 -10.34
CA SER A 172 -27.09 8.12 -8.99
C SER A 172 -26.55 9.48 -8.60
N VAL A 173 -27.25 10.14 -7.67
CA VAL A 173 -26.81 11.38 -7.02
C VAL A 173 -27.31 11.43 -5.58
N MET A 174 -26.48 11.91 -4.66
CA MET A 174 -26.82 12.15 -3.27
C MET A 174 -27.07 13.64 -3.04
N GLY A 175 -28.08 13.95 -2.23
CA GLY A 175 -28.38 15.31 -1.79
C GLY A 175 -28.52 15.41 -0.28
N LEU A 176 -28.05 16.53 0.30
CA LEU A 176 -28.17 16.87 1.71
C LEU A 176 -28.91 18.19 1.88
N ASN A 177 -29.90 18.22 2.77
CA ASN A 177 -30.62 19.42 3.15
C ASN A 177 -29.95 20.05 4.37
N HIS A 178 -29.33 21.20 4.20
CA HIS A 178 -28.55 21.87 5.25
C HIS A 178 -29.41 22.39 6.41
N HIS A 179 -30.61 22.85 6.10
CA HIS A 179 -31.54 23.31 7.16
C HIS A 179 -31.90 22.17 8.10
N LYS A 180 -32.11 20.94 7.55
CA LYS A 180 -32.40 19.77 8.38
C LYS A 180 -31.16 19.20 9.07
N ALA A 181 -30.01 19.25 8.42
CA ALA A 181 -28.77 18.67 8.94
C ALA A 181 -28.14 19.53 10.05
N PHE A 182 -28.11 20.86 9.90
CA PHE A 182 -27.43 21.74 10.85
C PHE A 182 -28.10 23.11 11.02
N ASN A 183 -29.41 23.17 10.73
CA ASN A 183 -30.22 24.42 10.90
C ASN A 183 -29.64 25.62 10.14
N ASP A 184 -29.16 25.39 8.89
CA ASP A 184 -28.61 26.47 8.05
C ASP A 184 -29.58 27.62 7.89
N PRO A 185 -29.27 28.85 8.38
CA PRO A 185 -30.16 30.00 8.31
C PRO A 185 -30.38 30.52 6.88
N GLU A 186 -29.57 30.11 5.90
CA GLU A 186 -29.70 30.44 4.49
C GLU A 186 -30.50 29.43 3.69
N ASN A 187 -30.99 28.36 4.32
CA ASN A 187 -31.76 27.29 3.70
C ASN A 187 -31.01 26.65 2.51
N GLY A 188 -29.78 26.24 2.73
CA GLY A 188 -28.96 25.63 1.70
C GLY A 188 -29.18 24.14 1.53
N SER A 189 -28.54 23.62 0.49
CA SER A 189 -28.40 22.19 0.21
C SER A 189 -27.05 21.89 -0.44
N SER A 190 -26.68 20.60 -0.49
CA SER A 190 -25.49 20.17 -1.23
C SER A 190 -25.71 18.87 -1.99
N LEU A 191 -24.93 18.73 -3.06
CA LEU A 191 -24.88 17.59 -3.95
C LEU A 191 -23.58 16.82 -3.72
N TRP A 192 -23.67 15.50 -3.64
CA TRP A 192 -22.55 14.60 -3.46
C TRP A 192 -22.69 13.36 -4.36
N CYS A 193 -21.58 12.71 -4.62
CA CYS A 193 -21.53 11.39 -5.25
C CYS A 193 -22.38 11.28 -6.53
N LEU A 194 -22.29 12.26 -7.44
CA LEU A 194 -22.86 12.13 -8.77
C LEU A 194 -22.07 11.08 -9.56
N ALA A 195 -22.72 9.98 -9.91
CA ALA A 195 -22.14 8.91 -10.70
C ALA A 195 -23.07 8.55 -11.87
N VAL A 196 -22.46 8.27 -13.02
CA VAL A 196 -23.15 7.77 -14.22
C VAL A 196 -22.36 6.56 -14.71
N ASP A 197 -23.04 5.48 -15.09
CA ASP A 197 -22.41 4.27 -15.63
C ASP A 197 -21.51 4.63 -16.82
N PRO A 198 -20.21 4.25 -16.80
CA PRO A 198 -19.30 4.53 -17.91
C PRO A 198 -19.73 3.90 -19.24
N HIS A 199 -20.52 2.83 -19.20
CA HIS A 199 -21.04 2.13 -20.38
C HIS A 199 -22.44 2.61 -20.81
N CYS A 200 -23.00 3.61 -20.13
CA CYS A 200 -24.32 4.12 -20.42
C CYS A 200 -24.37 4.83 -21.78
N SER A 201 -25.23 4.36 -22.65
CA SER A 201 -25.48 4.96 -23.99
C SER A 201 -26.48 6.13 -23.97
N ARG A 202 -27.18 6.37 -22.84
CA ARG A 202 -28.18 7.44 -22.71
C ARG A 202 -27.52 8.79 -22.47
N PRO A 203 -27.66 9.78 -23.36
CA PRO A 203 -27.07 11.08 -23.17
C PRO A 203 -27.81 11.91 -22.13
N GLY A 204 -27.06 12.64 -21.29
CA GLY A 204 -27.63 13.64 -20.38
C GLY A 204 -28.07 13.14 -19.01
N VAL A 205 -27.83 11.87 -18.65
CA VAL A 205 -28.19 11.29 -17.34
C VAL A 205 -27.67 12.14 -16.18
N GLY A 206 -26.38 12.51 -16.19
CA GLY A 206 -25.80 13.35 -15.13
C GLY A 206 -26.45 14.73 -15.05
N GLU A 207 -26.75 15.36 -16.18
CA GLU A 207 -27.44 16.66 -16.19
C GLU A 207 -28.85 16.56 -15.58
N VAL A 208 -29.61 15.51 -15.93
CA VAL A 208 -30.97 15.34 -15.41
C VAL A 208 -30.97 15.04 -13.92
N LEU A 209 -30.03 14.24 -13.42
CA LEU A 209 -29.89 13.97 -12.00
C LEU A 209 -29.61 15.27 -11.20
N VAL A 210 -28.69 16.11 -11.69
CA VAL A 210 -28.40 17.40 -11.05
C VAL A 210 -29.62 18.33 -11.09
N ARG A 211 -30.29 18.45 -12.24
CA ARG A 211 -31.49 19.28 -12.37
C ARG A 211 -32.62 18.77 -11.47
N HIS A 212 -32.85 17.48 -11.43
CA HIS A 212 -33.84 16.89 -10.54
C HIS A 212 -33.56 17.23 -9.07
N LEU A 213 -32.31 17.17 -8.64
CA LEU A 213 -31.93 17.52 -7.28
C LEU A 213 -32.12 19.01 -6.98
N ILE A 214 -31.79 19.90 -7.93
CA ILE A 214 -32.06 21.35 -7.84
C ILE A 214 -33.56 21.59 -7.65
N GLU A 215 -34.40 21.04 -8.53
CA GLU A 215 -35.85 21.22 -8.51
C GLU A 215 -36.49 20.58 -7.27
N HIS A 216 -35.95 19.44 -6.81
CA HIS A 216 -36.36 18.81 -5.56
C HIS A 216 -36.14 19.72 -4.35
N PHE A 217 -34.99 20.40 -4.25
CA PHE A 217 -34.71 21.29 -3.14
C PHE A 217 -35.43 22.66 -3.28
N MET A 218 -35.55 23.16 -4.51
CA MET A 218 -36.35 24.36 -4.80
C MET A 218 -37.80 24.20 -4.33
N SER A 219 -38.44 23.08 -4.63
CA SER A 219 -39.83 22.79 -4.23
C SER A 219 -40.02 22.72 -2.70
N ARG A 220 -38.94 22.65 -1.94
CA ARG A 220 -38.91 22.61 -0.47
C ARG A 220 -38.51 23.95 0.16
N GLY A 221 -38.41 25.00 -0.65
CA GLY A 221 -38.12 26.35 -0.18
C GLY A 221 -36.63 26.58 0.14
N LEU A 222 -35.72 25.70 -0.33
CA LEU A 222 -34.29 25.93 -0.17
C LEU A 222 -33.79 26.98 -1.16
N SER A 223 -32.61 27.56 -0.91
CA SER A 223 -32.11 28.74 -1.61
C SER A 223 -30.98 28.48 -2.56
N TYR A 224 -30.16 27.45 -2.30
CA TYR A 224 -28.98 27.13 -3.11
C TYR A 224 -28.63 25.65 -3.07
N LEU A 225 -27.81 25.23 -4.05
CA LEU A 225 -27.15 23.91 -4.09
C LEU A 225 -25.64 24.13 -4.18
N ASP A 226 -24.91 23.58 -3.22
CA ASP A 226 -23.45 23.50 -3.24
C ASP A 226 -23.00 22.13 -3.70
N LEU A 227 -21.78 22.06 -4.20
CA LEU A 227 -21.07 20.81 -4.51
C LEU A 227 -19.57 20.99 -4.36
N SER A 228 -18.86 19.87 -4.18
CA SER A 228 -17.40 19.81 -4.23
C SER A 228 -16.98 18.99 -5.45
N VAL A 229 -16.02 19.48 -6.22
CA VAL A 229 -15.53 18.84 -7.44
C VAL A 229 -14.00 18.97 -7.52
N LEU A 230 -13.30 17.90 -7.85
CA LEU A 230 -11.84 17.94 -8.07
C LEU A 230 -11.48 19.02 -9.08
N HIS A 231 -10.41 19.75 -8.83
CA HIS A 231 -9.98 20.91 -9.64
C HIS A 231 -9.69 20.53 -11.09
N ASP A 232 -9.28 19.30 -11.36
CA ASP A 232 -8.93 18.74 -12.67
C ASP A 232 -10.09 17.99 -13.36
N ASN A 233 -11.23 17.79 -12.70
CA ASN A 233 -12.41 17.16 -13.30
C ASN A 233 -13.13 18.14 -14.25
N LEU A 234 -12.52 18.39 -15.41
CA LEU A 234 -12.99 19.35 -16.41
C LEU A 234 -14.37 18.98 -16.96
N GLN A 235 -14.69 17.69 -17.09
CA GLN A 235 -15.98 17.22 -17.58
C GLN A 235 -17.13 17.62 -16.63
N ALA A 236 -16.98 17.34 -15.35
CA ALA A 236 -17.98 17.71 -14.34
C ALA A 236 -18.07 19.25 -14.20
N LYS A 237 -16.93 19.95 -14.18
CA LYS A 237 -16.89 21.42 -14.11
C LYS A 237 -17.60 22.07 -15.30
N SER A 238 -17.47 21.52 -16.52
CA SER A 238 -18.20 22.00 -17.70
C SER A 238 -19.71 21.84 -17.53
N LEU A 239 -20.19 20.70 -16.98
CA LEU A 239 -21.59 20.49 -16.67
C LEU A 239 -22.10 21.53 -15.66
N TYR A 240 -21.37 21.73 -14.56
CA TYR A 240 -21.78 22.66 -13.51
C TYR A 240 -21.76 24.11 -13.99
N ALA A 241 -20.76 24.52 -14.77
CA ALA A 241 -20.72 25.85 -15.41
C ALA A 241 -21.93 26.09 -16.33
N LYS A 242 -22.31 25.10 -17.16
CA LYS A 242 -23.50 25.13 -18.01
C LYS A 242 -24.78 25.34 -17.20
N LEU A 243 -24.87 24.76 -16.00
CA LEU A 243 -26.02 24.87 -15.10
C LEU A 243 -26.03 26.19 -14.31
N GLY A 244 -24.96 26.98 -14.35
CA GLY A 244 -24.85 28.27 -13.69
C GLY A 244 -24.18 28.25 -12.31
N PHE A 245 -23.52 27.15 -11.94
CA PHE A 245 -22.72 27.09 -10.71
C PHE A 245 -21.52 28.03 -10.81
N ARG A 246 -21.14 28.61 -9.68
CA ARG A 246 -20.00 29.51 -9.53
C ARG A 246 -19.14 29.11 -8.34
N ASN A 247 -17.85 29.42 -8.41
CA ASN A 247 -16.91 29.11 -7.36
C ASN A 247 -17.26 29.84 -6.05
N LEU A 248 -17.14 29.12 -4.93
CA LEU A 248 -17.30 29.60 -3.57
C LEU A 248 -15.96 29.48 -2.84
N SER A 249 -15.47 30.58 -2.27
CA SER A 249 -14.20 30.58 -1.52
C SER A 249 -14.37 29.93 -0.14
N THR A 250 -14.41 28.63 -0.10
CA THR A 250 -14.38 27.81 1.10
C THR A 250 -13.56 26.55 0.81
N PHE A 251 -13.12 25.90 1.85
CA PHE A 251 -12.17 24.80 1.75
C PHE A 251 -12.72 23.53 2.37
N ALA A 252 -12.20 22.40 1.91
CA ALA A 252 -12.41 21.10 2.52
C ALA A 252 -11.08 20.50 2.98
N ILE A 253 -11.12 19.74 4.08
CA ILE A 253 -9.98 19.03 4.65
C ILE A 253 -10.35 17.55 4.75
N LYS A 254 -9.37 16.70 4.46
CA LYS A 254 -9.48 15.24 4.55
C LYS A 254 -8.28 14.66 5.29
N ARG A 255 -8.44 13.43 5.79
CA ARG A 255 -7.35 12.66 6.37
C ARG A 255 -6.50 12.00 5.28
N LYS A 256 -5.19 11.97 5.49
CA LYS A 256 -4.23 11.18 4.69
C LYS A 256 -4.41 9.70 5.04
N ASN A 257 -4.94 8.95 4.12
CA ASN A 257 -5.16 7.50 4.21
C ASN A 257 -4.99 6.86 2.82
N GLY A 258 -5.02 5.54 2.71
CA GLY A 258 -4.89 4.84 1.44
C GLY A 258 -5.97 5.21 0.40
N ILE A 259 -7.18 5.52 0.86
CA ILE A 259 -8.30 5.91 -0.02
C ILE A 259 -8.06 7.29 -0.66
N ASN A 260 -7.50 8.22 0.11
CA ASN A 260 -7.26 9.60 -0.32
C ASN A 260 -5.88 9.78 -0.98
N GLN A 261 -5.05 8.75 -0.98
CA GLN A 261 -3.68 8.79 -1.49
C GLN A 261 -3.54 9.49 -2.85
N PRO A 262 -4.37 9.21 -3.88
CA PRO A 262 -4.26 9.89 -5.18
C PRO A 262 -4.54 11.40 -5.13
N LEU A 263 -5.13 11.91 -4.05
CA LEU A 263 -5.52 13.32 -3.92
C LEU A 263 -4.41 14.19 -3.33
N PHE A 264 -3.52 13.62 -2.51
CA PHE A 264 -2.47 14.37 -1.83
C PHE A 264 -1.05 13.97 -2.26
N LEU A 265 -0.90 12.82 -2.88
CA LEU A 265 0.31 12.49 -3.62
C LEU A 265 0.16 13.02 -5.03
N GLY A 266 1.15 13.72 -5.51
CA GLY A 266 1.27 14.03 -6.93
C GLY A 266 1.35 12.73 -7.75
N PRO A 267 1.39 12.81 -9.07
CA PRO A 267 1.69 11.65 -9.90
C PRO A 267 3.02 11.05 -9.42
N GLY A 268 3.01 9.74 -9.17
CA GLY A 268 4.23 8.99 -8.83
C GLY A 268 5.27 9.13 -9.95
N PRO A 269 6.53 8.76 -9.69
CA PRO A 269 7.53 8.75 -10.75
C PRO A 269 7.01 7.87 -11.90
N GLU A 270 7.08 8.38 -13.13
CA GLU A 270 6.64 7.67 -14.35
C GLU A 270 7.49 6.42 -14.64
N ALA A 271 8.59 6.20 -13.90
CA ALA A 271 9.51 5.10 -14.08
C ALA A 271 8.97 3.79 -13.51
N GLU A 272 9.08 2.72 -14.28
CA GLU A 272 8.80 1.36 -13.82
C GLU A 272 9.98 0.81 -13.03
N PHE A 273 9.85 0.78 -11.71
CA PHE A 273 10.79 0.10 -10.83
C PHE A 273 10.50 -1.40 -10.72
N ASN A 274 11.56 -2.17 -10.41
CA ASN A 274 11.38 -3.54 -9.95
C ASN A 274 10.60 -3.58 -8.62
N PRO A 275 9.99 -4.71 -8.22
CA PRO A 275 9.18 -4.82 -7.00
C PRO A 275 9.90 -4.36 -5.73
N TYR A 276 11.21 -4.58 -5.63
CA TYR A 276 12.00 -4.28 -4.42
C TYR A 276 12.21 -2.78 -4.20
N ALA A 277 12.43 -2.02 -5.26
CA ALA A 277 12.51 -0.56 -5.20
C ALA A 277 11.10 0.05 -5.10
N ARG A 278 10.11 -0.51 -5.81
CA ARG A 278 8.75 0.02 -5.90
C ARG A 278 8.11 0.20 -4.54
N ILE A 279 8.11 -0.82 -3.66
CA ILE A 279 7.44 -0.71 -2.35
C ILE A 279 8.03 0.39 -1.48
N ILE A 280 9.34 0.66 -1.59
CA ILE A 280 10.01 1.72 -0.85
C ILE A 280 9.60 3.09 -1.42
N VAL A 281 9.59 3.21 -2.75
CA VAL A 281 9.19 4.43 -3.46
C VAL A 281 7.73 4.77 -3.18
N GLU A 282 6.82 3.78 -3.23
CA GLU A 282 5.40 3.96 -2.90
C GLU A 282 5.20 4.41 -1.47
N GLU A 283 5.91 3.80 -0.51
CA GLU A 283 5.85 4.22 0.89
C GLU A 283 6.41 5.62 1.11
N ALA A 284 7.54 5.96 0.49
CA ALA A 284 8.11 7.31 0.53
C ALA A 284 7.12 8.35 -0.03
N HIS A 285 6.51 8.05 -1.17
CA HIS A 285 5.46 8.87 -1.75
C HIS A 285 4.27 9.06 -0.82
N ARG A 286 3.79 7.96 -0.23
CA ARG A 286 2.67 7.98 0.73
C ARG A 286 2.93 8.95 1.90
N ARG A 287 4.19 9.14 2.28
CA ARG A 287 4.61 10.08 3.34
C ARG A 287 4.91 11.49 2.84
N GLY A 288 4.79 11.76 1.55
CA GLY A 288 5.14 13.05 0.97
C GLY A 288 6.65 13.30 0.91
N ILE A 289 7.44 12.24 0.89
CA ILE A 289 8.89 12.28 0.65
C ILE A 289 9.11 12.38 -0.85
N ASP A 290 9.90 13.35 -1.30
CA ASP A 290 10.26 13.53 -2.70
C ASP A 290 11.14 12.37 -3.19
N VAL A 291 10.85 11.86 -4.39
CA VAL A 291 11.55 10.74 -5.03
C VAL A 291 12.14 11.20 -6.36
N GLN A 292 13.45 11.26 -6.41
CA GLN A 292 14.20 11.43 -7.64
C GLN A 292 14.63 10.07 -8.18
N VAL A 293 14.23 9.73 -9.39
CA VAL A 293 14.66 8.50 -10.07
C VAL A 293 16.06 8.73 -10.62
N ASP A 294 17.04 7.96 -10.17
CA ASP A 294 18.42 8.02 -10.65
C ASP A 294 18.64 6.99 -11.78
N ASP A 295 18.21 5.74 -11.58
CA ASP A 295 18.21 4.65 -12.56
C ASP A 295 17.16 3.60 -12.15
N ALA A 296 16.04 3.56 -12.86
CA ALA A 296 14.93 2.64 -12.52
C ALA A 296 15.27 1.17 -12.78
N GLU A 297 16.05 0.87 -13.83
CA GLU A 297 16.45 -0.50 -14.17
C GLU A 297 17.39 -1.08 -13.10
N ALA A 298 18.33 -0.28 -12.60
CA ALA A 298 19.23 -0.63 -11.52
C ALA A 298 18.57 -0.55 -10.13
N GLY A 299 17.31 -0.11 -10.02
CA GLY A 299 16.60 0.12 -8.76
C GLY A 299 17.19 1.26 -7.93
N MET A 300 17.80 2.27 -8.60
CA MET A 300 18.46 3.40 -7.94
C MET A 300 17.56 4.63 -7.89
N PHE A 301 17.44 5.21 -6.71
CA PHE A 301 16.66 6.44 -6.47
C PHE A 301 17.19 7.23 -5.29
N THR A 302 16.85 8.49 -5.25
CA THR A 302 17.18 9.41 -4.16
C THR A 302 15.90 9.90 -3.48
N LEU A 303 15.83 9.76 -2.17
CA LEU A 303 14.75 10.25 -1.33
C LEU A 303 15.14 11.57 -0.67
N SER A 304 14.22 12.55 -0.62
CA SER A 304 14.46 13.86 -0.01
C SER A 304 13.28 14.33 0.83
N HIS A 305 13.53 14.72 2.08
CA HIS A 305 12.50 15.26 2.97
C HIS A 305 13.13 16.11 4.08
N GLY A 306 12.58 17.31 4.35
CA GLY A 306 13.01 18.17 5.45
C GLY A 306 14.50 18.54 5.41
N GLY A 307 15.10 18.67 4.23
CA GLY A 307 16.53 18.95 4.05
C GLY A 307 17.45 17.73 4.16
N ARG A 308 16.93 16.56 4.51
CA ARG A 308 17.67 15.29 4.47
C ARG A 308 17.54 14.65 3.10
N ARG A 309 18.65 14.13 2.59
CA ARG A 309 18.71 13.41 1.31
C ARG A 309 19.40 12.07 1.55
N VAL A 310 18.84 10.99 1.02
CA VAL A 310 19.36 9.62 1.12
C VAL A 310 19.26 8.95 -0.25
N ARG A 311 20.37 8.40 -0.75
CA ARG A 311 20.38 7.59 -1.96
C ARG A 311 20.17 6.13 -1.60
N CYS A 312 19.42 5.45 -2.43
CA CYS A 312 19.11 4.05 -2.28
C CYS A 312 19.36 3.29 -3.60
N ARG A 313 19.76 2.06 -3.48
CA ARG A 313 19.67 1.04 -4.51
C ARG A 313 18.83 -0.09 -3.93
N GLU A 314 17.54 -0.11 -4.24
CA GLU A 314 16.57 -0.96 -3.53
C GLU A 314 16.66 -0.69 -2.00
N SER A 315 16.91 -1.71 -1.18
CA SER A 315 17.05 -1.57 0.28
C SER A 315 18.47 -1.20 0.75
N LEU A 316 19.46 -1.19 -0.12
CA LEU A 316 20.79 -0.66 0.20
C LEU A 316 20.74 0.88 0.18
N SER A 317 21.22 1.53 1.23
CA SER A 317 21.17 2.99 1.35
C SER A 317 22.50 3.61 1.80
N ASP A 318 22.60 4.94 1.75
CA ASP A 318 23.75 5.70 2.26
C ASP A 318 24.03 5.46 3.77
N LEU A 319 23.14 4.76 4.50
CA LEU A 319 23.36 4.39 5.91
C LEU A 319 24.24 3.14 6.07
N THR A 320 24.43 2.36 5.00
CA THR A 320 25.34 1.21 5.00
C THR A 320 26.72 1.69 4.58
N SER A 321 27.72 1.51 5.45
CA SER A 321 29.08 1.92 5.15
C SER A 321 29.73 1.00 4.11
N ALA A 322 30.72 1.51 3.37
CA ALA A 322 31.51 0.69 2.46
C ALA A 322 32.24 -0.46 3.19
N ILE A 323 32.60 -0.26 4.45
CA ILE A 323 33.21 -1.30 5.29
C ILE A 323 32.21 -2.42 5.58
N SER A 324 31.00 -2.05 6.03
CA SER A 324 29.94 -3.01 6.32
C SER A 324 29.54 -3.80 5.06
N MET A 325 29.48 -3.13 3.90
CA MET A 325 29.25 -3.79 2.62
C MET A 325 30.37 -4.79 2.27
N SER A 326 31.65 -4.41 2.45
CA SER A 326 32.79 -5.31 2.25
C SER A 326 32.77 -6.51 3.22
N LEU A 327 32.27 -6.32 4.45
CA LEU A 327 32.10 -7.43 5.39
C LEU A 327 31.06 -8.44 4.87
N CYS A 328 29.92 -7.99 4.32
CA CYS A 328 28.91 -8.89 3.76
C CYS A 328 29.40 -9.64 2.52
N GLN A 329 30.21 -9.00 1.67
CA GLN A 329 30.76 -9.61 0.47
C GLN A 329 31.79 -10.73 0.77
N ASP A 330 32.64 -10.53 1.77
CA ASP A 330 33.66 -11.53 2.16
C ASP A 330 33.15 -12.41 3.31
N LYS A 331 32.69 -13.62 2.98
CA LYS A 331 32.15 -14.60 3.93
C LYS A 331 33.11 -14.97 5.06
N SER A 332 34.42 -14.92 4.82
CA SER A 332 35.45 -15.18 5.85
C SER A 332 35.57 -14.02 6.85
N LEU A 333 35.43 -12.78 6.36
CA LEU A 333 35.42 -11.60 7.25
C LEU A 333 34.14 -11.55 8.08
N THR A 334 32.98 -11.76 7.45
CA THR A 334 31.71 -11.90 8.15
C THR A 334 31.79 -12.94 9.27
N HIS A 335 32.30 -14.13 8.96
CA HIS A 335 32.47 -15.22 9.93
C HIS A 335 33.33 -14.79 11.14
N LYS A 336 34.47 -14.13 10.90
CA LYS A 336 35.36 -13.65 11.98
C LYS A 336 34.69 -12.63 12.90
N VAL A 337 33.98 -11.66 12.30
CA VAL A 337 33.27 -10.61 13.05
C VAL A 337 32.15 -11.22 13.90
N LEU A 338 31.33 -12.10 13.31
CA LEU A 338 30.20 -12.71 14.01
C LEU A 338 30.66 -13.73 15.09
N LYS A 339 31.78 -14.44 14.86
CA LYS A 339 32.39 -15.32 15.85
C LYS A 339 32.89 -14.51 17.07
N ALA A 340 33.51 -13.36 16.83
CA ALA A 340 33.91 -12.45 17.90
C ALA A 340 32.73 -11.89 18.68
N ALA A 341 31.56 -11.74 18.04
CA ALA A 341 30.30 -11.37 18.67
C ALA A 341 29.62 -12.54 19.41
N GLY A 342 30.20 -13.74 19.42
CA GLY A 342 29.70 -14.93 20.14
C GLY A 342 28.47 -15.56 19.50
N LEU A 343 28.33 -15.51 18.17
CA LEU A 343 27.26 -16.15 17.42
C LEU A 343 27.66 -17.58 17.00
N ASN A 344 26.67 -18.45 16.82
CA ASN A 344 26.88 -19.82 16.36
C ASN A 344 27.08 -19.81 14.84
N LEU A 345 28.20 -20.35 14.39
CA LEU A 345 28.63 -20.36 12.99
C LEU A 345 29.13 -21.76 12.60
N PRO A 346 29.06 -22.13 11.30
CA PRO A 346 29.68 -23.38 10.85
C PRO A 346 31.20 -23.32 11.02
N THR A 347 31.83 -24.44 11.21
CA THR A 347 33.29 -24.54 11.07
C THR A 347 33.66 -24.27 9.61
N GLN A 348 34.71 -23.47 9.39
CA GLN A 348 35.05 -22.96 8.06
C GLN A 348 36.57 -23.04 7.84
N GLN A 349 36.99 -23.48 6.64
CA GLN A 349 38.37 -23.36 6.16
C GLN A 349 38.41 -22.99 4.67
N LEU A 350 39.54 -22.42 4.23
CA LEU A 350 39.81 -22.28 2.80
C LEU A 350 40.19 -23.63 2.19
N ALA A 351 39.71 -23.91 0.97
CA ALA A 351 40.10 -25.09 0.22
C ALA A 351 41.63 -25.12 0.03
N GLY A 352 42.24 -26.15 0.57
CA GLY A 352 43.69 -26.41 0.51
C GLY A 352 44.07 -27.44 -0.52
N ASN A 353 45.09 -28.24 -0.20
CA ASN A 353 45.44 -29.43 -0.97
C ASN A 353 44.45 -30.59 -0.71
N ALA A 354 44.59 -31.69 -1.41
CA ALA A 354 43.67 -32.83 -1.29
C ALA A 354 43.63 -33.43 0.12
N ASP A 355 44.77 -33.50 0.81
CA ASP A 355 44.86 -34.07 2.15
C ASP A 355 44.19 -33.14 3.20
N ASP A 356 44.36 -31.82 3.08
CA ASP A 356 43.70 -30.85 3.95
C ASP A 356 42.17 -30.89 3.79
N ASN A 357 41.69 -30.98 2.54
CA ASN A 357 40.27 -31.07 2.23
C ASN A 357 39.65 -32.39 2.70
N LEU A 358 40.39 -33.51 2.58
CA LEU A 358 39.97 -34.80 3.09
C LEU A 358 39.89 -34.81 4.61
N ALA A 359 40.88 -34.24 5.31
CA ALA A 359 40.86 -34.12 6.77
C ALA A 359 39.66 -33.34 7.26
N PHE A 360 39.28 -32.24 6.58
CA PHE A 360 38.09 -31.46 6.92
C PHE A 360 36.80 -32.24 6.70
N LEU A 361 36.73 -33.01 5.59
CA LEU A 361 35.60 -33.90 5.30
C LEU A 361 35.47 -35.02 6.35
N ASP A 362 36.58 -35.64 6.73
CA ASP A 362 36.62 -36.73 7.73
C ASP A 362 36.20 -36.21 9.13
N GLU A 363 36.55 -34.95 9.49
CA GLU A 363 36.13 -34.33 10.77
C GLU A 363 34.63 -34.03 10.83
N HIS A 364 34.06 -33.60 9.69
CA HIS A 364 32.68 -33.08 9.65
C HIS A 364 31.68 -34.00 8.98
N GLU A 365 32.13 -35.10 8.34
CA GLU A 365 31.34 -36.11 7.62
C GLU A 365 30.54 -35.56 6.43
N ARG A 366 30.05 -34.32 6.54
CA ARG A 366 29.22 -33.63 5.52
C ARG A 366 29.69 -32.20 5.42
N VAL A 367 29.95 -31.74 4.19
CA VAL A 367 30.48 -30.38 3.98
C VAL A 367 29.71 -29.62 2.90
N VAL A 368 29.86 -28.28 2.93
CA VAL A 368 29.43 -27.35 1.90
C VAL A 368 30.67 -26.75 1.26
N VAL A 369 30.67 -26.63 -0.05
CA VAL A 369 31.67 -25.92 -0.83
C VAL A 369 31.03 -24.69 -1.46
N LYS A 370 31.68 -23.53 -1.28
CA LYS A 370 31.17 -22.28 -1.86
C LYS A 370 32.31 -21.32 -2.23
N PRO A 371 32.17 -20.49 -3.27
CA PRO A 371 33.11 -19.40 -3.52
C PRO A 371 33.10 -18.40 -2.36
N LEU A 372 34.22 -17.75 -2.07
CA LEU A 372 34.33 -16.74 -1.01
C LEU A 372 33.49 -15.52 -1.35
N ASP A 373 33.54 -15.07 -2.59
CA ASP A 373 32.69 -14.00 -3.16
C ASP A 373 31.75 -14.62 -4.18
N GLY A 374 30.46 -14.37 -4.07
CA GLY A 374 29.43 -14.92 -4.98
C GLY A 374 28.03 -14.63 -4.45
N GLU A 375 27.14 -14.31 -5.36
CA GLU A 375 25.74 -14.00 -5.09
C GLU A 375 24.81 -15.13 -5.55
N GLN A 376 23.61 -15.19 -4.99
CA GLN A 376 22.49 -16.04 -5.43
C GLN A 376 22.77 -17.55 -5.46
N GLY A 377 23.74 -18.02 -4.65
CA GLY A 377 24.06 -19.44 -4.56
C GLY A 377 24.87 -19.99 -5.74
N GLN A 378 25.47 -19.13 -6.57
CA GLN A 378 26.33 -19.57 -7.69
C GLN A 378 27.58 -20.28 -7.17
N GLY A 379 27.88 -21.42 -7.73
CA GLY A 379 29.05 -22.24 -7.34
C GLY A 379 28.95 -22.89 -5.96
N VAL A 380 27.77 -22.86 -5.31
CA VAL A 380 27.54 -23.52 -4.01
C VAL A 380 27.12 -24.97 -4.22
N ALA A 381 27.80 -25.88 -3.54
CA ALA A 381 27.45 -27.31 -3.48
C ALA A 381 27.28 -27.70 -2.00
N VAL A 382 26.16 -28.35 -1.68
CA VAL A 382 25.77 -28.71 -0.31
C VAL A 382 25.69 -30.22 -0.11
N ASP A 383 25.83 -30.65 1.14
CA ASP A 383 25.70 -32.06 1.55
C ASP A 383 26.67 -33.00 0.80
N LEU A 384 27.93 -32.58 0.69
CA LEU A 384 28.96 -33.37 0.06
C LEU A 384 29.56 -34.35 1.08
N ARG A 385 29.69 -35.62 0.68
CA ARG A 385 30.07 -36.72 1.57
C ARG A 385 31.26 -37.54 1.04
N THR A 386 31.73 -37.26 -0.17
CA THR A 386 32.89 -37.91 -0.76
C THR A 386 33.92 -36.90 -1.17
N ILE A 387 35.20 -37.26 -1.14
CA ILE A 387 36.28 -36.35 -1.51
C ILE A 387 36.23 -36.00 -3.01
N GLU A 388 35.76 -36.93 -3.84
CA GLU A 388 35.57 -36.74 -5.28
C GLU A 388 34.55 -35.63 -5.55
N ASP A 389 33.38 -35.64 -4.84
CA ASP A 389 32.35 -34.61 -4.95
C ASP A 389 32.88 -33.25 -4.46
N VAL A 390 33.64 -33.25 -3.36
CA VAL A 390 34.27 -32.04 -2.82
C VAL A 390 35.23 -31.42 -3.84
N GLN A 391 36.08 -32.21 -4.48
CA GLN A 391 37.04 -31.75 -5.49
C GLN A 391 36.34 -31.17 -6.71
N LEU A 392 35.31 -31.86 -7.24
CA LEU A 392 34.49 -31.36 -8.35
C LEU A 392 33.78 -30.04 -7.99
N ALA A 393 33.25 -29.94 -6.76
CA ALA A 393 32.61 -28.74 -6.28
C ALA A 393 33.60 -27.56 -6.12
N ILE A 394 34.82 -27.80 -5.66
CA ILE A 394 35.89 -26.79 -5.59
C ILE A 394 36.26 -26.28 -6.99
N GLU A 395 36.39 -27.17 -8.00
CA GLU A 395 36.66 -26.78 -9.37
C GLU A 395 35.52 -25.91 -9.95
N SER A 396 34.27 -26.26 -9.67
CA SER A 396 33.11 -25.51 -10.08
C SER A 396 33.06 -24.12 -9.39
N ALA A 397 33.31 -24.08 -8.08
CA ALA A 397 33.29 -22.81 -7.30
C ALA A 397 34.42 -21.85 -7.74
N ARG A 398 35.57 -22.37 -8.16
CA ARG A 398 36.70 -21.61 -8.71
C ARG A 398 36.39 -20.84 -9.99
N GLN A 399 35.33 -21.18 -10.70
CA GLN A 399 34.88 -20.43 -11.87
C GLN A 399 34.32 -19.04 -11.48
N PHE A 400 33.91 -18.88 -10.21
CA PHE A 400 33.31 -17.64 -9.67
C PHE A 400 34.30 -16.84 -8.82
N ASP A 401 35.05 -17.49 -7.91
CA ASP A 401 36.15 -16.89 -7.13
C ASP A 401 37.29 -17.91 -6.99
N SER A 402 38.52 -17.46 -7.16
CA SER A 402 39.73 -18.27 -6.96
C SER A 402 39.84 -18.81 -5.52
N ARG A 403 39.25 -18.12 -4.54
CA ARG A 403 39.19 -18.51 -3.13
C ARG A 403 37.89 -19.26 -2.88
N VAL A 404 37.99 -20.48 -2.44
CA VAL A 404 36.86 -21.37 -2.16
C VAL A 404 36.86 -21.74 -0.69
N LEU A 405 35.69 -21.76 -0.07
CA LEU A 405 35.45 -22.16 1.30
C LEU A 405 34.85 -23.55 1.40
N LEU A 406 35.34 -24.31 2.37
CA LEU A 406 34.68 -25.49 2.91
C LEU A 406 34.05 -25.14 4.23
N GLU A 407 32.80 -25.55 4.43
CA GLU A 407 32.06 -25.36 5.70
C GLU A 407 31.44 -26.68 6.16
N SER A 408 31.33 -26.86 7.48
CA SER A 408 30.54 -27.96 8.04
C SER A 408 29.08 -27.83 7.62
N PHE A 409 28.47 -28.91 7.16
CA PHE A 409 27.06 -28.94 6.79
C PHE A 409 26.18 -29.01 8.02
N HIS A 410 25.11 -28.21 8.06
CA HIS A 410 24.09 -28.22 9.10
C HIS A 410 22.74 -28.49 8.48
N GLU A 411 22.06 -29.51 8.99
CA GLU A 411 20.71 -29.85 8.55
C GLU A 411 19.68 -28.93 9.24
N GLY A 412 18.67 -28.49 8.48
CA GLY A 412 17.63 -27.62 9.03
C GLY A 412 16.83 -26.91 7.97
N LEU A 413 16.00 -25.99 8.45
CA LEU A 413 15.20 -25.09 7.64
C LEU A 413 15.99 -23.80 7.40
N ASP A 414 15.93 -23.29 6.20
CA ASP A 414 16.54 -22.03 5.82
C ASP A 414 15.66 -20.86 6.28
N LEU A 415 16.11 -20.15 7.30
CA LEU A 415 15.41 -19.02 7.92
C LEU A 415 16.05 -17.70 7.49
N ARG A 416 15.28 -16.83 6.84
CA ARG A 416 15.63 -15.43 6.58
C ARG A 416 15.06 -14.55 7.67
N ILE A 417 15.90 -13.76 8.36
CA ILE A 417 15.48 -12.72 9.29
C ILE A 417 15.86 -11.35 8.73
N LEU A 418 14.90 -10.43 8.70
CA LEU A 418 15.12 -9.05 8.28
C LEU A 418 15.21 -8.14 9.51
N VAL A 419 16.35 -7.46 9.64
CA VAL A 419 16.61 -6.48 10.69
C VAL A 419 16.62 -5.09 10.07
N ILE A 420 15.82 -4.16 10.63
CA ILE A 420 15.76 -2.75 10.23
C ILE A 420 15.84 -1.90 11.49
N GLY A 421 16.77 -0.93 11.53
CA GLY A 421 16.98 -0.09 12.71
C GLY A 421 17.47 -0.87 13.94
N PHE A 422 18.14 -2.01 13.71
CA PHE A 422 18.56 -2.95 14.75
C PHE A 422 17.40 -3.61 15.52
N GLU A 423 16.25 -3.74 14.87
CA GLU A 423 15.09 -4.48 15.34
C GLU A 423 14.68 -5.52 14.28
N VAL A 424 14.24 -6.70 14.73
CA VAL A 424 13.68 -7.70 13.80
C VAL A 424 12.31 -7.24 13.36
N VAL A 425 12.14 -7.12 12.05
CA VAL A 425 10.88 -6.66 11.42
C VAL A 425 10.12 -7.82 10.78
N ALA A 426 10.85 -8.75 10.18
CA ALA A 426 10.25 -9.90 9.51
C ALA A 426 11.14 -11.13 9.64
N ALA A 427 10.52 -12.31 9.65
CA ALA A 427 11.22 -13.58 9.56
C ALA A 427 10.41 -14.57 8.71
N ALA A 428 11.09 -15.29 7.81
CA ALA A 428 10.45 -16.25 6.93
C ALA A 428 11.29 -17.50 6.72
N ILE A 429 10.67 -18.67 6.74
CA ILE A 429 11.28 -19.93 6.29
C ILE A 429 11.24 -19.95 4.77
N ARG A 430 12.41 -20.16 4.16
CA ARG A 430 12.51 -20.39 2.73
C ARG A 430 12.42 -21.90 2.46
N ARG A 431 11.48 -22.29 1.60
CA ARG A 431 11.33 -23.68 1.18
C ARG A 431 11.79 -23.81 -0.27
N PRO A 432 12.55 -24.89 -0.60
CA PRO A 432 12.93 -25.16 -1.99
C PRO A 432 11.70 -25.33 -2.89
N ALA A 433 11.93 -25.21 -4.20
CA ALA A 433 10.89 -25.48 -5.19
C ALA A 433 10.45 -26.94 -5.12
N GLU A 434 9.13 -27.16 -5.08
CA GLU A 434 8.52 -28.49 -5.13
C GLU A 434 7.45 -28.56 -6.22
N VAL A 435 7.16 -29.79 -6.67
CA VAL A 435 6.00 -30.10 -7.51
C VAL A 435 5.14 -31.15 -6.82
N VAL A 436 3.85 -31.11 -7.08
CA VAL A 436 2.90 -32.10 -6.54
C VAL A 436 2.40 -32.95 -7.72
N GLY A 437 2.53 -34.24 -7.57
CA GLY A 437 2.06 -35.22 -8.55
C GLY A 437 0.54 -35.14 -8.74
N ASP A 438 0.09 -35.33 -9.97
CA ASP A 438 -1.33 -35.44 -10.31
C ASP A 438 -1.67 -36.84 -10.89
N GLY A 439 -0.70 -37.73 -10.96
CA GLY A 439 -0.83 -39.10 -11.50
C GLY A 439 -0.99 -39.16 -13.02
N GLN A 440 -0.80 -38.04 -13.74
CA GLN A 440 -1.03 -37.94 -15.18
C GLN A 440 0.12 -37.31 -15.94
N HIS A 441 0.67 -36.21 -15.42
CA HIS A 441 1.71 -35.44 -16.10
C HIS A 441 3.10 -35.84 -15.60
N SER A 442 4.07 -35.76 -16.49
CA SER A 442 5.48 -36.00 -16.14
C SER A 442 6.01 -34.88 -15.24
N ILE A 443 7.04 -35.17 -14.45
CA ILE A 443 7.72 -34.21 -13.57
C ILE A 443 8.16 -32.99 -14.36
N GLY A 444 8.74 -33.15 -15.57
CA GLY A 444 9.09 -32.00 -16.41
C GLY A 444 7.90 -31.12 -16.77
N ALA A 445 6.75 -31.73 -17.13
CA ALA A 445 5.53 -30.97 -17.42
C ALA A 445 4.95 -30.24 -16.19
N LEU A 446 5.03 -30.84 -15.00
CA LEU A 446 4.62 -30.22 -13.73
C LEU A 446 5.51 -29.01 -13.39
N ILE A 447 6.85 -29.14 -13.55
CA ILE A 447 7.81 -28.06 -13.36
C ILE A 447 7.50 -26.90 -14.31
N GLU A 448 7.27 -27.16 -15.59
CA GLU A 448 6.93 -26.12 -16.56
C GLU A 448 5.61 -25.44 -16.25
N ALA A 449 4.57 -26.20 -15.87
CA ALA A 449 3.28 -25.66 -15.49
C ALA A 449 3.39 -24.75 -14.26
N GLN A 450 4.17 -25.15 -13.26
CA GLN A 450 4.42 -24.36 -12.07
C GLN A 450 5.24 -23.10 -12.38
N SER A 451 6.26 -23.22 -13.23
CA SER A 451 7.06 -22.08 -13.69
C SER A 451 6.22 -21.03 -14.39
N ARG A 452 5.31 -21.42 -15.28
CA ARG A 452 4.37 -20.47 -15.93
C ARG A 452 3.48 -19.75 -14.93
N ARG A 453 2.93 -20.45 -13.93
CA ARG A 453 2.09 -19.84 -12.88
C ARG A 453 2.88 -18.83 -12.06
N ARG A 454 4.11 -19.17 -11.67
CA ARG A 454 4.99 -18.28 -10.91
C ARG A 454 5.42 -17.06 -11.70
N GLN A 455 5.84 -17.22 -12.93
CA GLN A 455 6.18 -16.09 -13.81
C GLN A 455 5.01 -15.11 -13.95
N ALA A 456 3.79 -15.62 -14.10
CA ALA A 456 2.59 -14.78 -14.15
C ALA A 456 2.32 -14.05 -12.83
N ALA A 457 2.56 -14.71 -11.68
CA ALA A 457 2.33 -14.12 -10.35
C ALA A 457 3.41 -13.13 -9.91
N THR A 458 4.64 -13.27 -10.42
CA THR A 458 5.82 -12.47 -10.00
C THR A 458 6.35 -11.56 -11.10
N SER A 459 5.54 -11.25 -12.12
CA SER A 459 5.97 -10.42 -13.27
C SER A 459 7.25 -10.93 -13.95
N GLY A 460 7.47 -12.25 -13.97
CA GLY A 460 8.60 -12.90 -14.61
C GLY A 460 9.80 -13.20 -13.71
N GLU A 461 9.81 -12.76 -12.46
CA GLU A 461 10.99 -12.87 -11.58
C GLU A 461 11.25 -14.27 -11.04
N SER A 462 10.24 -15.13 -10.89
CA SER A 462 10.37 -16.46 -10.34
C SER A 462 9.99 -17.54 -11.34
N LYS A 463 10.91 -18.48 -11.60
CA LYS A 463 10.67 -19.70 -12.38
C LYS A 463 11.54 -20.84 -11.86
N ILE A 464 11.11 -22.08 -12.02
CA ILE A 464 11.95 -23.27 -11.77
C ILE A 464 12.73 -23.56 -13.05
N PRO A 465 14.05 -23.38 -13.08
CA PRO A 465 14.84 -23.69 -14.26
C PRO A 465 15.00 -25.21 -14.42
N LEU A 466 14.99 -25.67 -15.66
CA LEU A 466 15.33 -27.07 -16.00
C LEU A 466 16.85 -27.17 -16.24
N ASP A 467 17.63 -26.91 -15.20
CA ASP A 467 19.09 -26.95 -15.19
C ASP A 467 19.64 -28.24 -14.55
N HIS A 468 20.95 -28.34 -14.52
CA HIS A 468 21.65 -29.52 -13.97
C HIS A 468 21.34 -29.76 -12.48
N GLU A 469 21.12 -28.70 -11.68
CA GLU A 469 20.74 -28.85 -10.26
C GLU A 469 19.36 -29.47 -10.12
N THR A 470 18.38 -29.00 -10.92
CA THR A 470 17.03 -29.57 -10.94
C THR A 470 17.04 -31.00 -11.38
N GLU A 471 17.79 -31.33 -12.46
CA GLU A 471 17.91 -32.68 -12.95
C GLU A 471 18.54 -33.62 -11.89
N ARG A 472 19.66 -33.21 -11.30
CA ARG A 472 20.34 -33.97 -10.24
C ARG A 472 19.43 -34.17 -9.02
N THR A 473 18.67 -33.17 -8.63
CA THR A 473 17.76 -33.28 -7.46
C THR A 473 16.66 -34.30 -7.72
N VAL A 474 16.05 -34.26 -8.91
CA VAL A 474 15.02 -35.22 -9.33
C VAL A 474 15.60 -36.63 -9.41
N GLN A 475 16.82 -36.80 -9.98
CA GLN A 475 17.50 -38.09 -10.07
C GLN A 475 17.89 -38.68 -8.70
N THR A 476 18.32 -37.80 -7.76
CA THR A 476 18.65 -38.25 -6.39
C THR A 476 17.41 -38.77 -5.66
N ALA A 477 16.22 -38.28 -6.01
CA ALA A 477 14.95 -38.78 -5.49
C ALA A 477 14.45 -40.04 -6.18
N GLY A 478 15.23 -40.59 -7.16
CA GLY A 478 14.89 -41.82 -7.89
C GLY A 478 13.97 -41.61 -9.10
N TYR A 479 13.81 -40.38 -9.56
CA TYR A 479 12.98 -40.03 -10.70
C TYR A 479 13.80 -39.41 -11.84
N ASP A 480 13.16 -39.21 -12.98
CA ASP A 480 13.62 -38.39 -14.10
C ASP A 480 12.50 -37.43 -14.57
N TYR A 481 12.80 -36.55 -15.51
CA TYR A 481 11.79 -35.60 -16.00
C TYR A 481 10.61 -36.26 -16.73
N SER A 482 10.76 -37.48 -17.22
CA SER A 482 9.71 -38.25 -17.89
C SER A 482 8.84 -39.05 -16.92
N SER A 483 9.30 -39.24 -15.70
CA SER A 483 8.59 -39.98 -14.65
C SER A 483 7.26 -39.28 -14.27
N ILE A 484 6.21 -40.08 -14.03
CA ILE A 484 4.90 -39.62 -13.57
C ILE A 484 4.84 -39.81 -12.06
N LEU A 485 4.73 -38.69 -11.33
CA LEU A 485 4.63 -38.68 -9.89
C LEU A 485 3.20 -39.09 -9.46
N PRO A 486 3.02 -39.98 -8.49
CA PRO A 486 1.70 -40.33 -7.96
C PRO A 486 0.89 -39.11 -7.51
N ALA A 487 -0.43 -39.20 -7.65
CA ALA A 487 -1.32 -38.08 -7.26
C ALA A 487 -1.17 -37.75 -5.78
N GLY A 488 -0.89 -36.48 -5.46
CA GLY A 488 -0.68 -35.98 -4.10
C GLY A 488 0.71 -36.21 -3.53
N GLU A 489 1.61 -36.84 -4.26
CA GLU A 489 3.01 -36.97 -3.83
C GLU A 489 3.76 -35.65 -4.07
N HIS A 490 4.52 -35.20 -3.05
CA HIS A 490 5.34 -34.01 -3.09
C HIS A 490 6.79 -34.35 -3.41
N LEU A 491 7.37 -33.67 -4.38
CA LEU A 491 8.75 -33.81 -4.76
C LEU A 491 9.46 -32.47 -4.76
N PHE A 492 10.47 -32.30 -3.90
CA PHE A 492 11.40 -31.19 -4.05
C PHE A 492 12.22 -31.36 -5.32
N VAL A 493 12.19 -30.36 -6.19
CA VAL A 493 12.90 -30.37 -7.47
C VAL A 493 14.16 -29.51 -7.44
N ARG A 494 14.41 -28.82 -6.34
CA ARG A 494 15.66 -28.11 -6.04
C ARG A 494 16.05 -28.30 -4.58
N ARG A 495 17.34 -28.22 -4.28
CA ARG A 495 17.85 -28.27 -2.91
C ARG A 495 18.01 -26.88 -2.31
N THR A 496 18.26 -25.87 -3.15
CA THR A 496 18.41 -24.49 -2.71
C THR A 496 17.04 -23.78 -2.63
N ALA A 497 16.78 -23.05 -1.55
CA ALA A 497 15.52 -22.37 -1.29
C ALA A 497 15.53 -20.93 -1.85
N ASN A 498 15.90 -20.76 -3.13
CA ASN A 498 15.97 -19.46 -3.78
C ASN A 498 14.62 -19.10 -4.44
N LEU A 499 14.09 -17.90 -4.15
CA LEU A 499 12.81 -17.40 -4.70
C LEU A 499 12.84 -17.29 -6.22
N HIS A 500 13.94 -16.81 -6.81
CA HIS A 500 14.09 -16.68 -8.26
C HIS A 500 14.05 -18.03 -8.97
N THR A 501 14.42 -19.10 -8.28
CA THR A 501 14.39 -20.48 -8.81
C THR A 501 13.19 -21.29 -8.31
N GLY A 502 12.13 -20.62 -7.88
CA GLY A 502 10.86 -21.26 -7.55
C GLY A 502 10.64 -21.60 -6.07
N GLY A 503 11.53 -21.16 -5.17
CA GLY A 503 11.32 -21.31 -3.72
C GLY A 503 10.10 -20.54 -3.20
N VAL A 504 9.61 -20.91 -2.02
CA VAL A 504 8.45 -20.30 -1.34
C VAL A 504 8.90 -19.74 -0.01
N LEU A 505 8.26 -18.62 0.42
CA LEU A 505 8.43 -18.05 1.76
C LEU A 505 7.21 -18.38 2.62
N GLU A 506 7.47 -18.76 3.85
CA GLU A 506 6.48 -18.94 4.90
C GLU A 506 6.81 -17.96 6.03
N ASP A 507 5.91 -16.98 6.28
CA ASP A 507 6.11 -16.00 7.35
C ASP A 507 6.04 -16.68 8.72
N VAL A 508 7.10 -16.50 9.52
CA VAL A 508 7.22 -17.03 10.88
C VAL A 508 7.54 -15.94 11.90
N THR A 509 7.35 -14.69 11.55
CA THR A 509 7.70 -13.52 12.38
C THR A 509 7.08 -13.62 13.77
N ALA A 510 5.81 -13.99 13.85
CA ALA A 510 5.06 -14.04 15.12
C ALA A 510 5.49 -15.16 16.08
N ILE A 511 6.13 -16.21 15.55
CA ILE A 511 6.53 -17.39 16.34
C ILE A 511 8.05 -17.48 16.56
N LEU A 512 8.79 -16.47 16.11
CA LEU A 512 10.26 -16.50 16.14
C LEU A 512 10.78 -16.56 17.58
N HIS A 513 11.65 -17.53 17.86
CA HIS A 513 12.21 -17.72 19.19
C HIS A 513 13.05 -16.51 19.64
N PRO A 514 12.95 -16.04 20.91
CA PRO A 514 13.70 -14.88 21.40
C PRO A 514 15.22 -14.95 21.19
N THR A 515 15.82 -16.16 21.28
CA THR A 515 17.25 -16.36 21.00
C THR A 515 17.62 -16.03 19.55
N LEU A 516 16.75 -16.33 18.58
CA LEU A 516 16.95 -15.99 17.17
C LEU A 516 16.84 -14.48 16.94
N VAL A 517 15.91 -13.82 17.64
CA VAL A 517 15.79 -12.36 17.63
C VAL A 517 17.06 -11.72 18.17
N ASP A 518 17.56 -12.15 19.35
CA ASP A 518 18.80 -11.64 19.94
C ASP A 518 20.00 -11.87 19.02
N ALA A 519 20.13 -13.08 18.45
CA ALA A 519 21.22 -13.41 17.53
C ALA A 519 21.22 -12.50 16.29
N ALA A 520 20.03 -12.24 15.70
CA ALA A 520 19.89 -11.39 14.53
C ALA A 520 20.27 -9.93 14.85
N VAL A 521 19.80 -9.38 15.98
CA VAL A 521 20.14 -8.02 16.40
C VAL A 521 21.63 -7.88 16.70
N ARG A 522 22.22 -8.87 17.37
CA ARG A 522 23.69 -8.89 17.65
C ARG A 522 24.49 -8.99 16.36
N ALA A 523 24.07 -9.77 15.39
CA ALA A 523 24.70 -9.85 14.06
C ALA A 523 24.68 -8.50 13.35
N ALA A 524 23.51 -7.86 13.26
CA ALA A 524 23.37 -6.55 12.64
C ALA A 524 24.25 -5.48 13.30
N ARG A 525 24.31 -5.48 14.64
CA ARG A 525 25.18 -4.56 15.42
C ARG A 525 26.66 -4.86 15.22
N ALA A 526 27.06 -6.14 15.18
CA ALA A 526 28.46 -6.52 14.98
C ALA A 526 28.98 -6.14 13.58
N LEU A 527 28.09 -6.22 12.58
CA LEU A 527 28.38 -5.80 11.20
C LEU A 527 28.21 -4.30 10.98
N ASP A 528 27.65 -3.59 11.96
CA ASP A 528 27.30 -2.16 11.88
C ASP A 528 26.41 -1.84 10.66
N ILE A 529 25.37 -2.67 10.45
CA ILE A 529 24.41 -2.50 9.35
C ILE A 529 23.01 -2.31 9.91
N PRO A 530 22.42 -1.12 9.77
CA PRO A 530 21.10 -0.83 10.32
C PRO A 530 19.96 -1.51 9.55
N MET A 531 20.20 -1.95 8.30
CA MET A 531 19.27 -2.72 7.47
C MET A 531 20.01 -3.90 6.85
N VAL A 532 19.63 -5.14 7.21
CA VAL A 532 20.31 -6.36 6.76
C VAL A 532 19.36 -7.56 6.76
N GLY A 533 19.48 -8.41 5.75
CA GLY A 533 18.89 -9.74 5.72
C GLY A 533 19.88 -10.79 6.20
N LEU A 534 19.50 -11.59 7.18
CA LEU A 534 20.34 -12.61 7.80
C LEU A 534 19.79 -13.99 7.49
N ASP A 535 20.66 -14.90 7.05
CA ASP A 535 20.33 -16.28 6.73
C ASP A 535 20.86 -17.21 7.83
N LEU A 536 19.98 -18.01 8.40
CA LEU A 536 20.27 -18.97 9.44
C LEU A 536 19.72 -20.35 9.07
N MET A 537 20.44 -21.41 9.47
CA MET A 537 19.87 -22.77 9.50
C MET A 537 19.31 -23.02 10.89
N VAL A 538 18.04 -23.44 10.97
CA VAL A 538 17.31 -23.72 12.22
C VAL A 538 16.57 -25.05 12.13
N LEU A 539 16.32 -25.70 13.25
CA LEU A 539 15.46 -26.89 13.27
C LEU A 539 13.98 -26.50 13.15
N ALA A 540 13.60 -25.41 13.81
CA ALA A 540 12.29 -24.77 13.70
C ALA A 540 12.38 -23.31 14.14
N ALA A 541 11.48 -22.44 13.66
CA ALA A 541 11.50 -21.02 13.98
C ALA A 541 11.24 -20.68 15.46
N ASP A 542 10.55 -21.56 16.17
CA ASP A 542 10.21 -21.46 17.60
C ASP A 542 11.24 -22.13 18.53
N GLN A 543 12.41 -22.54 18.00
CA GLN A 543 13.49 -23.18 18.75
C GLN A 543 14.73 -22.30 18.82
N ALA A 544 15.54 -22.51 19.89
CA ALA A 544 16.71 -21.68 20.16
C ALA A 544 17.96 -22.03 19.34
N GLN A 545 17.98 -23.23 18.73
CA GLN A 545 19.13 -23.74 18.00
C GLN A 545 19.20 -23.07 16.61
N TYR A 546 20.39 -22.57 16.28
CA TYR A 546 20.64 -21.97 14.98
C TYR A 546 22.11 -22.08 14.60
N VAL A 547 22.36 -21.97 13.31
CA VAL A 547 23.70 -21.73 12.75
C VAL A 547 23.57 -20.58 11.75
N PHE A 548 24.39 -19.56 11.88
CA PHE A 548 24.41 -18.40 11.01
C PHE A 548 25.11 -18.73 9.69
N ILE A 549 24.51 -18.39 8.55
CA ILE A 549 25.02 -18.75 7.22
C ILE A 549 25.57 -17.54 6.47
N GLU A 550 24.78 -16.46 6.36
CA GLU A 550 25.10 -15.31 5.51
C GLU A 550 24.40 -14.02 5.97
N ALA A 551 25.01 -12.87 5.65
CA ALA A 551 24.42 -11.55 5.80
C ALA A 551 24.33 -10.86 4.44
N ASN A 552 23.17 -10.27 4.15
CA ASN A 552 22.88 -9.60 2.89
C ASN A 552 22.54 -8.14 3.15
N GLU A 553 23.37 -7.21 2.68
CA GLU A 553 23.21 -5.76 2.84
C GLU A 553 22.09 -5.17 1.97
N ARG A 554 21.59 -5.94 1.00
CA ARG A 554 20.54 -5.55 0.06
C ARG A 554 19.45 -6.63 0.01
N ALA A 555 18.76 -6.81 1.13
CA ALA A 555 17.69 -7.80 1.23
C ALA A 555 16.40 -7.30 0.55
N GLY A 556 15.68 -8.19 -0.14
CA GLY A 556 14.42 -7.87 -0.81
C GLY A 556 13.28 -7.68 0.19
N LEU A 557 12.87 -6.44 0.45
CA LEU A 557 11.80 -6.10 1.39
C LEU A 557 10.43 -6.63 0.94
N ALA A 558 10.13 -6.56 -0.35
CA ALA A 558 8.85 -7.01 -0.93
C ALA A 558 8.55 -8.50 -0.71
N ASN A 559 9.58 -9.30 -0.44
CA ASN A 559 9.42 -10.74 -0.20
C ASN A 559 8.81 -11.07 1.18
N HIS A 560 8.65 -10.09 2.05
CA HIS A 560 8.21 -10.28 3.43
C HIS A 560 6.82 -9.69 3.73
N GLU A 561 6.06 -9.33 2.69
CA GLU A 561 4.65 -8.95 2.90
C GLU A 561 3.85 -10.10 3.56
N PRO A 562 2.94 -9.80 4.51
CA PRO A 562 2.39 -8.49 4.86
C PRO A 562 3.15 -7.74 5.98
N GLN A 563 4.38 -8.12 6.33
CA GLN A 563 5.15 -7.42 7.35
C GLN A 563 5.49 -5.99 6.90
N PRO A 564 5.50 -4.99 7.80
CA PRO A 564 5.65 -3.56 7.46
C PRO A 564 7.10 -3.18 7.13
N THR A 565 7.71 -3.88 6.19
CA THR A 565 9.14 -3.76 5.88
C THR A 565 9.49 -2.44 5.21
N ALA A 566 8.66 -1.97 4.27
CA ALA A 566 8.84 -0.71 3.59
C ALA A 566 8.65 0.47 4.56
N GLU A 567 7.61 0.40 5.40
CA GLU A 567 7.31 1.40 6.42
C GLU A 567 8.48 1.55 7.40
N ARG A 568 8.97 0.43 7.93
CA ARG A 568 10.10 0.42 8.88
C ARG A 568 11.41 0.88 8.24
N PHE A 569 11.62 0.58 6.96
CA PHE A 569 12.78 1.08 6.23
C PHE A 569 12.71 2.59 6.01
N VAL A 570 11.56 3.13 5.63
CA VAL A 570 11.36 4.58 5.50
C VAL A 570 11.43 5.26 6.87
N ASP A 571 10.95 4.64 7.97
CA ASP A 571 11.14 5.11 9.34
C ASP A 571 12.62 5.27 9.69
N LEU A 572 13.44 4.28 9.33
CA LEU A 572 14.89 4.33 9.53
C LEU A 572 15.54 5.49 8.75
N LEU A 573 15.12 5.68 7.49
CA LEU A 573 15.67 6.74 6.64
C LEU A 573 15.19 8.13 7.05
N PHE A 574 13.93 8.27 7.43
CA PHE A 574 13.25 9.53 7.76
C PHE A 574 12.40 9.43 9.03
N PRO A 575 13.01 9.39 10.22
CA PRO A 575 12.30 9.19 11.49
C PRO A 575 11.21 10.23 11.78
N HIS A 576 11.35 11.44 11.24
CA HIS A 576 10.36 12.53 11.41
C HIS A 576 9.21 12.51 10.41
N SER A 577 9.18 11.53 9.49
CA SER A 577 8.05 11.32 8.57
C SER A 577 6.99 10.36 9.12
N GLN A 578 7.23 9.79 10.30
CA GLN A 578 6.24 8.94 10.96
C GLN A 578 5.00 9.75 11.32
N PRO A 579 3.78 9.22 11.08
CA PRO A 579 2.57 9.77 11.68
C PRO A 579 2.75 9.82 13.20
N ALA A 580 2.31 10.90 13.84
CA ALA A 580 2.32 10.94 15.30
C ALA A 580 1.53 9.73 15.82
N VAL A 581 2.14 8.94 16.67
CA VAL A 581 1.45 7.83 17.35
C VAL A 581 0.45 8.46 18.29
N SER A 582 -0.85 8.31 17.98
CA SER A 582 -1.98 8.80 18.80
C SER A 582 -2.11 7.96 20.07
#